data_6e9264d9971861ce64af0903d9a2664e
#
_entry.id   6e9264d9971861ce64af0903d9a2664e
#
_cell.length_a   1.000
_cell.length_b   1.000
_cell.length_c   1.000
_cell.angle_alpha   90.00
_cell.angle_beta   90.00
_cell.angle_gamma   90.00
#
_symmetry.space_group_name_H-M   'P 1'
#
loop_
_entity.id
_entity.type
_entity.pdbx_description
1 polymer ?
#
loop_
_entity_poly.entity_id
_entity_poly.type
_entity_poly.pdbx_seq_one_letter_code
_entity_poly.pdbx_strand_id
1 'polypeptide(L)'
;AALLAALMSTIAAALNSISTLVSVDIYKRILPKTPDKSLIKIGRISALVIMTLAAFWSTQGDKFSSIFDAINRVATALSPPVATVLLFGVLYKRGTKEASFITLVVGLLLGITAFVLDFQPISGDLIITNQLGIPFMMQAFFLFCICTVIYLVTSKLTPRPDKKQIEQYTWVHPLASIRGKITSYKDVRVWVMILIILMITLYIVFS
;
A
#
# COMPACT_ATOMS: atom_id res chain seq x y z
N ALA A 1 -4.22 20.04 23.79
CA ALA A 1 -3.90 20.96 22.68
C ALA A 1 -2.95 20.31 21.67
N ALA A 2 -1.78 19.80 22.07
CA ALA A 2 -0.78 19.20 21.16
C ALA A 2 -1.31 18.01 20.35
N LEU A 3 -2.04 17.09 20.97
CA LEU A 3 -2.64 15.94 20.29
C LEU A 3 -3.64 16.35 19.21
N LEU A 4 -4.50 17.32 19.52
CA LEU A 4 -5.48 17.83 18.54
C LEU A 4 -4.78 18.52 17.37
N ALA A 5 -3.73 19.30 17.62
CA ALA A 5 -2.94 19.92 16.56
C ALA A 5 -2.27 18.90 15.64
N ALA A 6 -1.70 17.82 16.21
CA ALA A 6 -1.11 16.73 15.45
C ALA A 6 -2.14 16.00 14.59
N LEU A 7 -3.32 15.68 15.16
CA LEU A 7 -4.41 15.05 14.41
C LEU A 7 -4.91 15.95 13.28
N MET A 8 -5.14 17.25 13.54
CA MET A 8 -5.56 18.20 12.51
C MET A 8 -4.54 18.31 11.38
N SER A 9 -3.25 18.35 11.69
CA SER A 9 -2.18 18.39 10.68
C SER A 9 -2.19 17.13 9.80
N THR A 10 -2.32 15.95 10.40
CA THR A 10 -2.35 14.68 9.68
C THR A 10 -3.58 14.57 8.77
N ILE A 11 -4.76 14.95 9.30
CA ILE A 11 -6.02 14.94 8.51
C ILE A 11 -5.92 15.94 7.35
N ALA A 12 -5.41 17.15 7.59
CA ALA A 12 -5.24 18.16 6.55
C ALA A 12 -4.28 17.67 5.44
N ALA A 13 -3.16 17.03 5.80
CA ALA A 13 -2.23 16.45 4.84
C ALA A 13 -2.89 15.33 4.00
N ALA A 14 -3.64 14.43 4.64
CA ALA A 14 -4.36 13.36 3.95
C ALA A 14 -5.41 13.91 2.98
N LEU A 15 -6.24 14.87 3.41
CA LEU A 15 -7.26 15.50 2.55
C LEU A 15 -6.63 16.24 1.37
N ASN A 16 -5.51 16.94 1.58
CA ASN A 16 -4.78 17.61 0.52
C ASN A 16 -4.20 16.61 -0.50
N SER A 17 -3.65 15.49 -0.04
CA SER A 17 -3.14 14.42 -0.91
C SER A 17 -4.26 13.82 -1.75
N ILE A 18 -5.40 13.48 -1.17
CA ILE A 18 -6.55 12.94 -1.89
C ILE A 18 -7.10 13.96 -2.89
N SER A 19 -7.23 15.22 -2.47
CA SER A 19 -7.66 16.32 -3.34
C SER A 19 -6.79 16.43 -4.59
N THR A 20 -5.48 16.35 -4.42
CA THR A 20 -4.51 16.42 -5.53
C THR A 20 -4.58 15.19 -6.42
N LEU A 21 -4.63 13.98 -5.85
CA LEU A 21 -4.78 12.74 -6.61
C LEU A 21 -6.04 12.77 -7.49
N VAL A 22 -7.17 13.14 -6.93
CA VAL A 22 -8.44 13.17 -7.68
C VAL A 22 -8.45 14.27 -8.74
N SER A 23 -7.97 15.46 -8.42
CA SER A 23 -8.04 16.60 -9.36
C SER A 23 -6.96 16.53 -10.45
N VAL A 24 -5.73 16.18 -10.10
CA VAL A 24 -4.59 16.23 -11.03
C VAL A 24 -4.36 14.87 -11.70
N ASP A 25 -4.27 13.79 -10.91
CA ASP A 25 -3.87 12.48 -11.46
C ASP A 25 -5.04 11.76 -12.14
N ILE A 26 -6.27 11.94 -11.66
CA ILE A 26 -7.45 11.31 -12.25
C ILE A 26 -8.13 12.27 -13.23
N TYR A 27 -8.65 13.40 -12.74
CA TYR A 27 -9.51 14.26 -13.55
C TYR A 27 -8.80 14.94 -14.70
N LYS A 28 -7.62 15.56 -14.45
CA LYS A 28 -6.83 16.21 -15.50
C LYS A 28 -6.28 15.20 -16.52
N ARG A 29 -6.06 13.95 -16.11
CA ARG A 29 -5.63 12.88 -17.03
C ARG A 29 -6.75 12.43 -17.98
N ILE A 30 -8.01 12.44 -17.51
CA ILE A 30 -9.18 12.12 -18.34
C ILE A 30 -9.55 13.31 -19.22
N LEU A 31 -9.46 14.53 -18.70
CA LEU A 31 -9.82 15.78 -19.35
C LEU A 31 -8.64 16.78 -19.35
N PRO A 32 -7.64 16.60 -20.25
CA PRO A 32 -6.39 17.38 -20.22
C PRO A 32 -6.57 18.90 -20.43
N LYS A 33 -7.66 19.32 -21.07
CA LYS A 33 -7.95 20.74 -21.38
C LYS A 33 -8.66 21.49 -20.25
N THR A 34 -8.80 20.89 -19.07
CA THR A 34 -9.52 21.51 -17.94
C THR A 34 -8.76 22.70 -17.36
N PRO A 35 -9.40 23.87 -17.21
CA PRO A 35 -8.77 25.03 -16.60
C PRO A 35 -8.47 24.81 -15.10
N ASP A 36 -7.40 25.42 -14.58
CA ASP A 36 -6.93 25.23 -13.21
C ASP A 36 -8.00 25.60 -12.15
N LYS A 37 -8.85 26.60 -12.45
CA LYS A 37 -9.99 26.96 -11.57
C LYS A 37 -10.95 25.80 -11.33
N SER A 38 -11.18 24.97 -12.35
CA SER A 38 -12.05 23.79 -12.24
C SER A 38 -11.37 22.67 -11.47
N LEU A 39 -10.05 22.49 -11.62
CA LEU A 39 -9.27 21.52 -10.85
C LEU A 39 -9.32 21.82 -9.35
N ILE A 40 -9.20 23.10 -8.97
CA ILE A 40 -9.34 23.52 -7.57
C ILE A 40 -10.74 23.22 -7.02
N LYS A 41 -11.79 23.46 -7.81
CA LYS A 41 -13.18 23.12 -7.39
C LYS A 41 -13.35 21.62 -7.18
N ILE A 42 -12.84 20.81 -8.11
CA ILE A 42 -12.91 19.35 -8.01
C ILE A 42 -12.13 18.86 -6.79
N GLY A 43 -10.94 19.38 -6.56
CA GLY A 43 -10.15 19.04 -5.38
C GLY A 43 -10.89 19.35 -4.07
N ARG A 44 -11.55 20.52 -3.97
CA ARG A 44 -12.34 20.87 -2.78
C ARG A 44 -13.55 19.98 -2.60
N ILE A 45 -14.27 19.66 -3.69
CA ILE A 45 -15.43 18.75 -3.63
C ILE A 45 -14.97 17.36 -3.20
N SER A 46 -13.87 16.86 -3.75
CA SER A 46 -13.29 15.56 -3.37
C SER A 46 -12.91 15.50 -1.89
N ALA A 47 -12.26 16.55 -1.39
CA ALA A 47 -11.92 16.65 0.03
C ALA A 47 -13.17 16.65 0.92
N LEU A 48 -14.22 17.38 0.56
CA LEU A 48 -15.50 17.40 1.29
C LEU A 48 -16.17 16.03 1.29
N VAL A 49 -16.23 15.35 0.15
CA VAL A 49 -16.81 14.00 0.03
C VAL A 49 -16.05 13.02 0.92
N ILE A 50 -14.72 13.02 0.86
CA ILE A 50 -13.90 12.10 1.67
C ILE A 50 -14.05 12.43 3.17
N MET A 51 -14.08 13.71 3.54
CA MET A 51 -14.28 14.11 4.93
C MET A 51 -15.64 13.63 5.45
N THR A 52 -16.71 13.74 4.66
CA THR A 52 -18.04 13.25 5.02
C THR A 52 -18.05 11.73 5.16
N LEU A 53 -17.40 11.00 4.24
CA LEU A 53 -17.25 9.54 4.33
C LEU A 53 -16.44 9.13 5.56
N ALA A 54 -15.38 9.85 5.88
CA ALA A 54 -14.55 9.58 7.07
C ALA A 54 -15.34 9.84 8.37
N ALA A 55 -16.15 10.92 8.41
CA ALA A 55 -17.02 11.19 9.55
C ALA A 55 -18.07 10.09 9.74
N PHE A 56 -18.68 9.62 8.64
CA PHE A 56 -19.63 8.50 8.67
C PHE A 56 -18.92 7.21 9.12
N TRP A 57 -17.72 6.93 8.60
CA TRP A 57 -16.94 5.77 9.01
C TRP A 57 -16.54 5.81 10.48
N SER A 58 -16.25 6.99 11.02
CA SER A 58 -15.91 7.19 12.43
C SER A 58 -16.98 6.67 13.39
N THR A 59 -18.27 6.70 12.99
CA THR A 59 -19.38 6.16 13.80
C THR A 59 -19.35 4.63 13.91
N GLN A 60 -18.55 3.94 13.11
CA GLN A 60 -18.39 2.47 13.17
C GLN A 60 -17.28 2.03 14.12
N GLY A 61 -16.61 2.98 14.78
CA GLY A 61 -15.48 2.71 15.67
C GLY A 61 -15.77 1.72 16.80
N ASP A 62 -16.99 1.76 17.34
CA ASP A 62 -17.43 0.88 18.45
C ASP A 62 -17.52 -0.62 18.05
N LYS A 63 -17.49 -0.90 16.74
CA LYS A 63 -17.58 -2.26 16.20
C LYS A 63 -16.24 -2.98 16.12
N PHE A 64 -15.16 -2.29 16.45
CA PHE A 64 -13.81 -2.85 16.55
C PHE A 64 -13.39 -2.95 18.00
N SER A 65 -12.58 -3.96 18.33
CA SER A 65 -12.06 -4.15 19.68
C SER A 65 -11.17 -2.99 20.14
N SER A 66 -10.51 -2.32 19.20
CA SER A 66 -9.70 -1.12 19.41
C SER A 66 -9.49 -0.35 18.11
N ILE A 67 -9.08 0.93 18.24
CA ILE A 67 -8.68 1.75 17.07
C ILE A 67 -7.48 1.11 16.35
N PHE A 68 -6.57 0.47 17.09
CA PHE A 68 -5.44 -0.27 16.54
C PHE A 68 -5.91 -1.44 15.68
N ASP A 69 -6.89 -2.21 16.14
CA ASP A 69 -7.50 -3.32 15.37
C ASP A 69 -8.15 -2.80 14.09
N ALA A 70 -8.93 -1.72 14.17
CA ALA A 70 -9.58 -1.11 13.01
C ALA A 70 -8.56 -0.72 11.92
N ILE A 71 -7.51 0.01 12.30
CA ILE A 71 -6.47 0.47 11.36
C ILE A 71 -5.75 -0.73 10.72
N ASN A 72 -5.38 -1.73 11.53
CA ASN A 72 -4.65 -2.89 11.02
C ASN A 72 -5.52 -3.77 10.11
N ARG A 73 -6.81 -3.94 10.38
CA ARG A 73 -7.72 -4.69 9.49
C ARG A 73 -7.86 -4.03 8.12
N VAL A 74 -8.02 -2.70 8.08
CA VAL A 74 -8.05 -1.96 6.81
C VAL A 74 -6.70 -2.07 6.09
N ALA A 75 -5.59 -1.92 6.80
CA ALA A 75 -4.26 -2.04 6.22
C ALA A 75 -4.01 -3.45 5.67
N THR A 76 -4.41 -4.50 6.39
CA THR A 76 -4.31 -5.91 5.97
C THR A 76 -5.07 -6.18 4.66
N ALA A 77 -6.21 -5.53 4.45
CA ALA A 77 -6.99 -5.69 3.22
C ALA A 77 -6.38 -4.97 2.01
N LEU A 78 -5.77 -3.80 2.22
CA LEU A 78 -5.35 -2.91 1.12
C LEU A 78 -3.85 -3.00 0.79
N SER A 79 -2.99 -3.26 1.79
CA SER A 79 -1.54 -3.22 1.59
C SER A 79 -0.96 -4.35 0.74
N PRO A 80 -1.39 -5.62 0.85
CA PRO A 80 -0.75 -6.73 0.15
C PRO A 80 -0.77 -6.61 -1.38
N PRO A 81 -1.88 -6.25 -2.05
CA PRO A 81 -1.89 -6.06 -3.49
C PRO A 81 -0.92 -4.97 -3.95
N VAL A 82 -0.90 -3.84 -3.22
CA VAL A 82 -0.03 -2.72 -3.53
C VAL A 82 1.44 -3.10 -3.32
N ALA A 83 1.77 -3.73 -2.19
CA ALA A 83 3.12 -4.22 -1.89
C ALA A 83 3.61 -5.22 -2.95
N THR A 84 2.76 -6.15 -3.39
CA THR A 84 3.07 -7.11 -4.45
C THR A 84 3.43 -6.40 -5.75
N VAL A 85 2.59 -5.47 -6.20
CA VAL A 85 2.81 -4.75 -7.46
C VAL A 85 4.09 -3.90 -7.41
N LEU A 86 4.34 -3.21 -6.30
CA LEU A 86 5.56 -2.42 -6.12
C LEU A 86 6.80 -3.31 -6.08
N LEU A 87 6.78 -4.37 -5.27
CA LEU A 87 7.92 -5.26 -5.11
C LEU A 87 8.30 -5.96 -6.41
N PHE A 88 7.33 -6.62 -7.03
CA PHE A 88 7.59 -7.36 -8.27
C PHE A 88 7.70 -6.46 -9.50
N GLY A 89 7.08 -5.26 -9.50
CA GLY A 89 7.28 -4.26 -10.54
C GLY A 89 8.72 -3.79 -10.65
N VAL A 90 9.43 -3.70 -9.51
CA VAL A 90 10.84 -3.29 -9.47
C VAL A 90 11.80 -4.49 -9.61
N LEU A 91 11.51 -5.62 -8.95
CA LEU A 91 12.44 -6.74 -8.87
C LEU A 91 12.28 -7.75 -10.01
N TYR A 92 11.08 -7.90 -10.57
CA TYR A 92 10.79 -8.93 -11.57
C TYR A 92 10.91 -8.40 -13.00
N LYS A 93 11.98 -8.77 -13.69
CA LYS A 93 12.31 -8.31 -15.06
C LYS A 93 11.26 -8.64 -16.14
N ARG A 94 10.34 -9.53 -15.87
CA ARG A 94 9.25 -9.90 -16.78
C ARG A 94 7.90 -9.27 -16.35
N GLY A 95 7.92 -8.38 -15.36
CA GLY A 95 6.73 -7.66 -14.92
C GLY A 95 6.12 -6.85 -16.05
N THR A 96 4.79 -6.95 -16.23
CA THR A 96 4.04 -6.22 -17.25
C THR A 96 3.04 -5.27 -16.61
N LYS A 97 2.68 -4.20 -17.31
CA LYS A 97 1.68 -3.24 -16.85
C LYS A 97 0.32 -3.91 -16.64
N GLU A 98 -0.04 -4.85 -17.51
CA GLU A 98 -1.27 -5.63 -17.43
C GLU A 98 -1.28 -6.51 -16.18
N ALA A 99 -0.16 -7.20 -15.87
CA ALA A 99 -0.02 -7.99 -14.66
C ALA A 99 -0.17 -7.13 -13.40
N SER A 100 0.44 -5.94 -13.38
CA SER A 100 0.32 -5.00 -12.29
C SER A 100 -1.12 -4.53 -12.09
N PHE A 101 -1.80 -4.18 -13.18
CA PHE A 101 -3.19 -3.72 -13.13
C PHE A 101 -4.14 -4.82 -12.66
N ILE A 102 -4.05 -6.03 -13.25
CA ILE A 102 -4.90 -7.17 -12.89
C ILE A 102 -4.67 -7.57 -11.43
N THR A 103 -3.41 -7.67 -11.01
CA THR A 103 -3.08 -8.01 -9.61
C THR A 103 -3.62 -6.98 -8.63
N LEU A 104 -3.54 -5.70 -8.98
CA LEU A 104 -4.04 -4.64 -8.11
C LEU A 104 -5.57 -4.70 -8.01
N VAL A 105 -6.28 -4.83 -9.13
CA VAL A 105 -7.75 -4.89 -9.13
C VAL A 105 -8.25 -6.15 -8.44
N VAL A 106 -7.76 -7.33 -8.84
CA VAL A 106 -8.20 -8.61 -8.25
C VAL A 106 -7.78 -8.71 -6.79
N GLY A 107 -6.57 -8.29 -6.45
CA GLY A 107 -6.06 -8.29 -5.08
C GLY A 107 -6.84 -7.36 -4.17
N LEU A 108 -7.21 -6.15 -4.64
CA LEU A 108 -8.09 -5.25 -3.88
C LEU A 108 -9.47 -5.83 -3.67
N LEU A 109 -10.07 -6.44 -4.71
CA LEU A 109 -11.37 -7.11 -4.57
C LEU A 109 -11.30 -8.26 -3.56
N LEU A 110 -10.27 -9.09 -3.60
CA LEU A 110 -10.05 -10.15 -2.61
C LEU A 110 -9.85 -9.58 -1.20
N GLY A 111 -9.06 -8.52 -1.05
CA GLY A 111 -8.84 -7.85 0.23
C GLY A 111 -10.12 -7.26 0.81
N ILE A 112 -10.92 -6.57 -0.01
CA ILE A 112 -12.23 -6.04 0.39
C ILE A 112 -13.18 -7.19 0.77
N THR A 113 -13.20 -8.27 0.00
CA THR A 113 -14.03 -9.44 0.31
C THR A 113 -13.62 -10.07 1.65
N ALA A 114 -12.32 -10.26 1.88
CA ALA A 114 -11.80 -10.76 3.16
C ALA A 114 -12.18 -9.83 4.33
N PHE A 115 -12.06 -8.52 4.13
CA PHE A 115 -12.45 -7.53 5.13
C PHE A 115 -13.96 -7.63 5.45
N VAL A 116 -14.82 -7.73 4.44
CA VAL A 116 -16.29 -7.85 4.63
C VAL A 116 -16.66 -9.14 5.33
N LEU A 117 -16.01 -10.27 5.00
CA LEU A 117 -16.25 -11.56 5.63
C LEU A 117 -15.82 -11.59 7.10
N ASP A 118 -14.84 -10.77 7.48
CA ASP A 118 -14.33 -10.67 8.86
C ASP A 118 -14.84 -9.41 9.59
N PHE A 119 -15.87 -8.76 9.03
CA PHE A 119 -16.51 -7.59 9.63
C PHE A 119 -17.84 -7.98 10.27
N GLN A 120 -17.86 -8.14 11.59
CA GLN A 120 -19.02 -8.59 12.36
C GLN A 120 -20.35 -7.93 12.01
N PRO A 121 -20.42 -6.61 11.79
CA PRO A 121 -21.70 -5.95 11.45
C PRO A 121 -22.35 -6.40 10.16
N ILE A 122 -21.60 -6.99 9.24
CA ILE A 122 -22.09 -7.44 7.93
C ILE A 122 -22.21 -8.96 7.89
N SER A 123 -21.22 -9.69 8.38
CA SER A 123 -21.20 -11.15 8.30
C SER A 123 -21.83 -11.86 9.52
N GLY A 124 -22.10 -11.10 10.60
CA GLY A 124 -22.62 -11.66 11.86
C GLY A 124 -21.58 -12.38 12.71
N ASP A 125 -20.53 -12.92 12.11
CA ASP A 125 -19.38 -13.56 12.77
C ASP A 125 -18.09 -13.28 12.00
N LEU A 126 -16.94 -13.51 12.66
CA LEU A 126 -15.61 -13.41 12.04
C LEU A 126 -15.31 -14.73 11.29
N ILE A 127 -15.76 -14.84 10.04
CA ILE A 127 -15.71 -16.10 9.30
C ILE A 127 -14.27 -16.57 9.12
N ILE A 128 -13.37 -15.70 8.68
CA ILE A 128 -11.98 -16.07 8.42
C ILE A 128 -11.22 -16.30 9.73
N THR A 129 -11.43 -15.42 10.71
CA THR A 129 -10.71 -15.51 11.98
C THR A 129 -11.23 -16.66 12.85
N ASN A 130 -12.55 -16.82 12.98
CA ASN A 130 -13.13 -17.82 13.91
C ASN A 130 -13.32 -19.20 13.27
N GLN A 131 -13.82 -19.27 12.02
CA GLN A 131 -14.11 -20.57 11.38
C GLN A 131 -12.86 -21.19 10.72
N LEU A 132 -12.03 -20.38 10.08
CA LEU A 132 -10.78 -20.85 9.44
C LEU A 132 -9.58 -20.82 10.41
N GLY A 133 -9.72 -20.19 11.58
CA GLY A 133 -8.64 -20.09 12.59
C GLY A 133 -7.45 -19.24 12.13
N ILE A 134 -7.64 -18.34 11.14
CA ILE A 134 -6.57 -17.50 10.60
C ILE A 134 -6.60 -16.14 11.29
N PRO A 135 -5.61 -15.81 12.16
CA PRO A 135 -5.51 -14.47 12.76
C PRO A 135 -5.45 -13.38 11.67
N PHE A 136 -6.08 -12.25 11.91
CA PHE A 136 -6.18 -11.18 10.90
C PHE A 136 -4.80 -10.69 10.38
N MET A 137 -3.75 -10.74 11.19
CA MET A 137 -2.38 -10.42 10.74
C MET A 137 -1.84 -11.45 9.73
N MET A 138 -2.19 -12.73 9.87
CA MET A 138 -1.80 -13.77 8.91
C MET A 138 -2.56 -13.66 7.59
N GLN A 139 -3.75 -13.07 7.58
CA GLN A 139 -4.53 -12.83 6.37
C GLN A 139 -3.76 -11.95 5.36
N ALA A 140 -3.00 -10.93 5.86
CA ALA A 140 -2.14 -10.12 5.00
C ALA A 140 -1.09 -10.95 4.26
N PHE A 141 -0.47 -11.90 4.96
CA PHE A 141 0.52 -12.81 4.36
C PHE A 141 -0.10 -13.72 3.31
N PHE A 142 -1.24 -14.34 3.59
CA PHE A 142 -1.93 -15.20 2.61
C PHE A 142 -2.38 -14.39 1.39
N LEU A 143 -2.95 -13.20 1.60
CA LEU A 143 -3.35 -12.33 0.50
C LEU A 143 -2.15 -11.90 -0.35
N PHE A 144 -1.01 -11.59 0.29
CA PHE A 144 0.24 -11.29 -0.42
C PHE A 144 0.71 -12.48 -1.27
N CYS A 145 0.68 -13.70 -0.74
CA CYS A 145 1.03 -14.91 -1.49
C CYS A 145 0.10 -15.12 -2.70
N ILE A 146 -1.21 -14.97 -2.51
CA ILE A 146 -2.20 -15.09 -3.60
C ILE A 146 -1.93 -14.01 -4.67
N CYS A 147 -1.75 -12.76 -4.28
CA CYS A 147 -1.43 -11.67 -5.19
C CYS A 147 -0.11 -11.93 -5.95
N THR A 148 0.89 -12.48 -5.28
CA THR A 148 2.16 -12.86 -5.90
C THR A 148 1.96 -13.93 -6.99
N VAL A 149 1.17 -14.96 -6.70
CA VAL A 149 0.84 -16.00 -7.70
C VAL A 149 0.11 -15.38 -8.89
N ILE A 150 -0.91 -14.56 -8.64
CA ILE A 150 -1.67 -13.87 -9.70
C ILE A 150 -0.71 -13.01 -10.55
N TYR A 151 0.17 -12.24 -9.93
CA TYR A 151 1.13 -11.40 -10.63
C TYR A 151 2.07 -12.20 -11.52
N LEU A 152 2.64 -13.29 -11.00
CA LEU A 152 3.58 -14.14 -11.73
C LEU A 152 2.90 -14.89 -12.89
N VAL A 153 1.70 -15.41 -12.67
CA VAL A 153 0.91 -16.11 -13.70
C VAL A 153 0.52 -15.13 -14.81
N THR A 154 -0.07 -14.02 -14.46
CA THR A 154 -0.49 -12.99 -15.43
C THR A 154 0.71 -12.43 -16.21
N SER A 155 1.83 -12.20 -15.54
CA SER A 155 3.07 -11.74 -16.19
C SER A 155 3.67 -12.78 -17.16
N LYS A 156 3.42 -14.08 -16.95
CA LYS A 156 3.82 -15.14 -17.90
C LYS A 156 2.89 -15.21 -19.10
N LEU A 157 1.61 -14.96 -18.92
CA LEU A 157 0.58 -14.99 -19.96
C LEU A 157 0.58 -13.75 -20.87
N THR A 158 1.15 -12.64 -20.37
CA THR A 158 1.19 -11.37 -21.10
C THR A 158 2.49 -11.24 -21.90
N PRO A 159 2.46 -10.54 -23.08
CA PRO A 159 3.67 -10.33 -23.90
C PRO A 159 4.77 -9.63 -23.09
N ARG A 160 6.02 -10.00 -23.37
CA ARG A 160 7.18 -9.44 -22.65
C ARG A 160 7.29 -7.94 -22.88
N PRO A 161 7.61 -7.16 -21.85
CA PRO A 161 7.87 -5.73 -21.99
C PRO A 161 9.16 -5.49 -22.82
N ASP A 162 9.24 -4.33 -23.46
CA ASP A 162 10.39 -3.92 -24.24
C ASP A 162 11.67 -3.84 -23.39
N LYS A 163 12.81 -4.24 -23.97
CA LYS A 163 14.11 -4.22 -23.26
C LYS A 163 14.45 -2.84 -22.70
N LYS A 164 14.11 -1.76 -23.40
CA LYS A 164 14.31 -0.39 -22.94
C LYS A 164 13.52 -0.07 -21.66
N GLN A 165 12.29 -0.57 -21.55
CA GLN A 165 11.46 -0.38 -20.36
C GLN A 165 12.01 -1.18 -19.17
N ILE A 166 12.51 -2.41 -19.43
CA ILE A 166 13.12 -3.23 -18.37
C ILE A 166 14.34 -2.53 -17.79
N GLU A 167 15.25 -2.02 -18.63
CA GLU A 167 16.47 -1.34 -18.19
C GLU A 167 16.18 -0.05 -17.42
N GLN A 168 15.12 0.66 -17.80
CA GLN A 168 14.77 1.95 -17.19
C GLN A 168 14.03 1.82 -15.87
N TYR A 169 13.13 0.80 -15.71
CA TYR A 169 12.22 0.70 -14.58
C TYR A 169 12.47 -0.49 -13.67
N THR A 170 13.29 -1.45 -14.09
CA THR A 170 13.58 -2.65 -13.29
C THR A 170 14.99 -2.59 -12.75
N TRP A 171 15.17 -3.03 -11.54
CA TRP A 171 16.50 -3.10 -10.92
C TRP A 171 17.32 -4.23 -11.55
N VAL A 172 18.05 -3.92 -12.60
CA VAL A 172 18.78 -4.90 -13.43
C VAL A 172 19.85 -5.64 -12.63
N HIS A 173 20.48 -4.94 -11.68
CA HIS A 173 21.54 -5.49 -10.82
C HIS A 173 21.29 -5.17 -9.34
N PRO A 174 20.36 -5.88 -8.66
CA PRO A 174 20.03 -5.60 -7.26
C PRO A 174 21.24 -5.71 -6.32
N LEU A 175 22.21 -6.55 -6.66
CA LEU A 175 23.43 -6.75 -5.87
C LEU A 175 24.60 -5.86 -6.31
N ALA A 176 24.48 -5.07 -7.36
CA ALA A 176 25.58 -4.18 -7.80
C ALA A 176 25.92 -3.15 -6.73
N SER A 177 24.92 -2.67 -6.00
CA SER A 177 25.12 -1.76 -4.86
C SER A 177 25.91 -2.41 -3.72
N ILE A 178 25.87 -3.74 -3.57
CA ILE A 178 26.56 -4.47 -2.49
C ILE A 178 27.96 -4.89 -2.93
N ARG A 179 28.21 -5.14 -4.21
CA ARG A 179 29.48 -5.68 -4.75
C ARG A 179 30.56 -4.64 -5.02
N GLY A 180 30.27 -3.34 -5.02
CA GLY A 180 31.29 -2.29 -5.21
C GLY A 180 32.26 -2.21 -4.02
N LYS A 181 33.49 -1.72 -4.21
CA LYS A 181 34.43 -1.44 -3.10
C LYS A 181 33.87 -0.30 -2.23
N ILE A 182 33.91 -0.46 -0.92
CA ILE A 182 33.55 0.60 0.04
C ILE A 182 34.69 1.62 0.00
N THR A 183 34.41 2.81 -0.54
CA THR A 183 35.46 3.80 -0.80
C THR A 183 35.45 4.92 0.25
N SER A 184 34.37 5.08 1.02
CA SER A 184 34.23 6.17 1.98
C SER A 184 33.27 5.82 3.11
N TYR A 185 33.46 6.45 4.28
CA TYR A 185 32.51 6.40 5.41
C TYR A 185 31.11 6.99 5.07
N LYS A 186 31.01 7.75 3.99
CA LYS A 186 29.72 8.27 3.47
C LYS A 186 28.94 7.23 2.66
N ASP A 187 29.51 6.04 2.43
CA ASP A 187 28.81 4.97 1.72
C ASP A 187 27.63 4.46 2.56
N VAL A 188 26.45 4.42 1.94
CA VAL A 188 25.20 3.98 2.58
C VAL A 188 25.32 2.60 3.23
N ARG A 189 26.19 1.74 2.72
CA ARG A 189 26.45 0.39 3.24
C ARG A 189 27.03 0.40 4.65
N VAL A 190 27.92 1.36 4.94
CA VAL A 190 28.51 1.51 6.28
C VAL A 190 27.42 1.83 7.29
N TRP A 191 26.51 2.74 6.94
CA TRP A 191 25.39 3.12 7.79
C TRP A 191 24.37 1.99 7.97
N VAL A 192 24.11 1.21 6.90
CA VAL A 192 23.24 0.03 6.99
C VAL A 192 23.85 -1.03 7.92
N MET A 193 25.16 -1.30 7.83
CA MET A 193 25.83 -2.22 8.76
C MET A 193 25.78 -1.74 10.20
N ILE A 194 26.03 -0.45 10.45
CA ILE A 194 25.89 0.16 11.79
C ILE A 194 24.49 -0.01 12.33
N LEU A 195 23.46 0.24 11.51
CA LEU A 195 22.06 0.07 11.90
C LEU A 195 21.73 -1.38 12.26
N ILE A 196 22.19 -2.33 11.45
CA ILE A 196 21.97 -3.77 11.71
C ILE A 196 22.64 -4.19 13.02
N ILE A 197 23.89 -3.77 13.24
CA ILE A 197 24.62 -4.07 14.48
C ILE A 197 23.88 -3.47 15.69
N LEU A 198 23.44 -2.22 15.58
CA LEU A 198 22.69 -1.54 16.63
C LEU A 198 21.37 -2.26 16.94
N MET A 199 20.62 -2.68 15.91
CA MET A 199 19.37 -3.44 16.09
C MET A 199 19.62 -4.80 16.76
N ILE A 200 20.67 -5.52 16.36
CA ILE A 200 21.05 -6.80 16.98
C ILE A 200 21.44 -6.58 18.44
N THR A 201 22.22 -5.53 18.72
CA THR A 201 22.64 -5.21 20.10
C THR A 201 21.44 -4.88 20.95
N LEU A 202 20.51 -4.04 20.47
CA LEU A 202 19.27 -3.72 21.18
C LEU A 202 18.44 -4.98 21.45
N TYR A 203 18.32 -5.85 20.46
CA TYR A 203 17.59 -7.11 20.64
C TYR A 203 18.20 -7.99 21.71
N ILE A 204 19.54 -8.14 21.73
CA ILE A 204 20.24 -8.96 22.73
C ILE A 204 20.13 -8.34 24.14
N VAL A 205 20.20 -7.00 24.25
CA VAL A 205 20.16 -6.30 25.55
C VAL A 205 18.75 -6.33 26.17
N PHE A 206 17.71 -6.32 25.33
CA PHE A 206 16.30 -6.25 25.79
C PHE A 206 15.53 -7.57 25.61
N SER A 207 16.16 -8.64 25.13
CA SER A 207 15.61 -9.99 25.11
C SER A 207 15.93 -10.73 26.41
#